data_169833068a8c3836c0f7c687caab388a
#
_entry.id   169833068a8c3836c0f7c687caab388a
#
_cell.length_a   1.000
_cell.length_b   1.000
_cell.length_c   1.000
_cell.angle_alpha   90.00
_cell.angle_beta   90.00
_cell.angle_gamma   90.00
#
_symmetry.space_group_name_H-M   'P 1'
#
loop_
_entity.id
_entity.type
_entity.pdbx_description
1 polymer ?
#
loop_
_entity_poly.entity_id
_entity_poly.type
_entity_poly.pdbx_seq_one_letter_code
_entity_poly.pdbx_strand_id
1 'polypeptide(L)'
;MKHFSILLLFFFSILLQSAGQSIKKYDIFSYSAPAGFVLKEQKERLLYEKREGNSFCQIHIWAAQQGSSDPAANFKTDWEHFAVKPYNLTEPPTTQTEKQNGWEVVTGASQAAMDGIPFIVAVATFTQNNISWCAVSIFNDEKYAAVIDKFILGIKADSRKMVRKPNQATQQNSIPVSNNNTGGITNSTTSFDDGWTATVNNDYVKLTKAGTELRLHYTDKALDDARPNTIDAPEYYWSKYVEPYFNVSNVQKWSGVQYPVIYHIQANAVKKKTGKSCFVAIKIVYSGGARPIVVIAPDQNNYQQQFPHPNDIDPMLNANRFALTANDIIGTWKGSGGGGVEYYNVYSGTYAGMSAVSSTDEFTFNSNGTYSSTYRSASMNSGGAQFGGQDYKGNFSVTDWSLTVTNRYKAKTTTYKAQLIAVKGGFLLYMEDSDNSSMKYTLFKTK
;
A
#
# COMPACT_ATOMS: atom_id res chain seq x y z
N MET A 1 -25.83 -5.74 29.38
CA MET A 1 -25.38 -5.43 28.02
C MET A 1 -26.44 -4.54 27.37
N LYS A 2 -26.15 -3.26 27.18
CA LYS A 2 -27.09 -2.33 26.55
C LYS A 2 -26.76 -2.31 25.05
N HIS A 3 -27.71 -2.70 24.24
CA HIS A 3 -27.63 -2.59 22.80
C HIS A 3 -27.64 -1.10 22.41
N PHE A 4 -26.52 -0.61 21.88
CA PHE A 4 -26.41 0.72 21.31
C PHE A 4 -26.94 0.68 19.88
N SER A 5 -28.18 1.15 19.70
CA SER A 5 -28.69 1.44 18.36
C SER A 5 -28.11 2.79 17.95
N ILE A 6 -27.12 2.79 17.06
CA ILE A 6 -26.58 4.02 16.47
C ILE A 6 -27.56 4.46 15.38
N LEU A 7 -28.48 5.33 15.76
CA LEU A 7 -29.30 6.08 14.81
C LEU A 7 -28.51 7.31 14.39
N LEU A 8 -27.88 7.27 13.21
CA LEU A 8 -27.22 8.44 12.64
C LEU A 8 -28.32 9.38 12.10
N LEU A 9 -28.74 10.33 12.94
CA LEU A 9 -29.68 11.39 12.59
C LEU A 9 -28.89 12.55 11.98
N PHE A 10 -28.94 12.69 10.65
CA PHE A 10 -28.50 13.90 9.96
C PHE A 10 -29.52 15.02 10.22
N PHE A 11 -29.17 15.96 11.08
CA PHE A 11 -29.94 17.19 11.28
C PHE A 11 -29.40 18.30 10.39
N PHE A 12 -30.25 18.82 9.55
CA PHE A 12 -30.08 20.06 8.80
C PHE A 12 -30.06 21.24 9.78
N SER A 13 -28.92 21.86 10.02
CA SER A 13 -28.80 23.08 10.81
C SER A 13 -28.11 24.17 10.02
N ILE A 14 -28.83 25.26 9.92
CA ILE A 14 -28.57 26.54 9.29
C ILE A 14 -27.25 27.16 9.67
N LEU A 15 -26.55 27.70 8.67
CA LEU A 15 -25.33 28.49 8.66
C LEU A 15 -25.34 29.61 9.70
N LEU A 16 -24.48 29.53 10.70
CA LEU A 16 -23.90 30.68 11.38
C LEU A 16 -22.43 30.81 10.95
N GLN A 17 -22.14 31.84 10.19
CA GLN A 17 -20.77 32.21 9.77
C GLN A 17 -19.94 32.50 11.02
N SER A 18 -18.92 31.72 11.26
CA SER A 18 -17.86 32.08 12.18
C SER A 18 -16.62 32.52 11.40
N ALA A 19 -16.05 33.60 11.87
CA ALA A 19 -14.96 34.35 11.31
C ALA A 19 -13.73 33.50 10.89
N GLY A 20 -13.22 33.70 9.68
CA GLY A 20 -11.80 33.72 9.41
C GLY A 20 -11.03 32.41 9.33
N GLN A 21 -11.65 31.22 9.09
CA GLN A 21 -10.85 30.04 8.75
C GLN A 21 -10.34 30.15 7.32
N SER A 22 -8.99 30.20 7.15
CA SER A 22 -8.36 30.22 5.82
C SER A 22 -8.70 28.94 5.05
N ILE A 23 -9.17 29.12 3.81
CA ILE A 23 -9.41 28.00 2.89
C ILE A 23 -8.06 27.41 2.51
N LYS A 24 -7.87 26.13 2.75
CA LYS A 24 -6.72 25.33 2.36
C LYS A 24 -6.99 24.56 1.07
N LYS A 25 -5.94 24.15 0.41
CA LYS A 25 -6.02 23.32 -0.81
C LYS A 25 -5.18 22.06 -0.64
N TYR A 26 -5.70 20.97 -1.14
CA TYR A 26 -5.00 19.69 -1.25
C TYR A 26 -5.62 18.92 -2.41
N ASP A 27 -4.81 18.45 -3.35
CA ASP A 27 -5.26 17.77 -4.57
C ASP A 27 -6.39 18.56 -5.28
N ILE A 28 -7.54 17.94 -5.51
CA ILE A 28 -8.72 18.61 -6.09
C ILE A 28 -9.58 19.33 -5.04
N PHE A 29 -9.21 19.27 -3.77
CA PHE A 29 -10.01 19.75 -2.65
C PHE A 29 -9.71 21.20 -2.26
N SER A 30 -10.77 21.90 -1.86
CA SER A 30 -10.70 23.16 -1.11
C SER A 30 -11.51 22.98 0.17
N TYR A 31 -10.93 23.28 1.32
CA TYR A 31 -11.51 22.97 2.62
C TYR A 31 -11.04 23.92 3.71
N SER A 32 -11.78 23.97 4.81
CA SER A 32 -11.32 24.59 6.06
C SER A 32 -10.91 23.50 7.03
N ALA A 33 -9.79 23.68 7.73
CA ALA A 33 -9.32 22.67 8.70
C ALA A 33 -10.36 22.40 9.80
N PRO A 34 -10.49 21.16 10.29
CA PRO A 34 -11.41 20.88 11.40
C PRO A 34 -10.93 21.59 12.68
N ALA A 35 -11.86 22.22 13.40
CA ALA A 35 -11.53 23.05 14.55
C ALA A 35 -10.91 22.22 15.68
N GLY A 36 -9.76 22.65 16.17
CA GLY A 36 -9.04 22.00 17.27
C GLY A 36 -8.28 20.73 16.88
N PHE A 37 -8.17 20.41 15.60
CA PHE A 37 -7.36 19.29 15.09
C PHE A 37 -6.00 19.78 14.60
N VAL A 38 -5.00 18.93 14.75
CA VAL A 38 -3.64 19.15 14.26
C VAL A 38 -3.43 18.39 12.96
N LEU A 39 -2.92 19.06 11.92
CA LEU A 39 -2.51 18.41 10.68
C LEU A 39 -1.22 17.63 10.93
N LYS A 40 -1.24 16.32 10.68
CA LYS A 40 -0.11 15.40 10.86
C LYS A 40 0.55 15.02 9.53
N GLU A 41 -0.22 14.93 8.45
CA GLU A 41 0.26 14.52 7.13
C GLU A 41 -0.49 15.26 6.03
N GLN A 42 0.21 15.66 4.96
CA GLN A 42 -0.37 16.34 3.78
C GLN A 42 0.30 15.89 2.46
N LYS A 43 0.90 14.72 2.41
CA LYS A 43 1.59 14.24 1.19
C LYS A 43 0.68 13.36 0.34
N GLU A 44 0.35 12.18 0.82
CA GLU A 44 -0.50 11.20 0.11
C GLU A 44 -1.96 11.27 0.55
N ARG A 45 -2.18 11.84 1.73
CA ARG A 45 -3.49 12.09 2.33
C ARG A 45 -3.42 13.30 3.24
N LEU A 46 -4.56 13.87 3.56
CA LEU A 46 -4.67 14.76 4.72
C LEU A 46 -4.94 13.88 5.94
N LEU A 47 -4.14 14.02 6.98
CA LEU A 47 -4.39 13.42 8.27
C LEU A 47 -4.52 14.52 9.33
N TYR A 48 -5.71 14.65 9.86
CA TYR A 48 -6.01 15.49 11.00
C TYR A 48 -6.22 14.64 12.25
N GLU A 49 -5.58 15.02 13.36
CA GLU A 49 -5.69 14.31 14.63
C GLU A 49 -6.08 15.26 15.75
N LYS A 50 -6.93 14.77 16.66
CA LYS A 50 -7.24 15.41 17.95
C LYS A 50 -7.23 14.36 19.06
N ARG A 51 -6.60 14.71 20.20
CA ARG A 51 -6.58 13.89 21.41
C ARG A 51 -6.94 14.75 22.61
N GLU A 52 -7.78 14.23 23.50
CA GLU A 52 -8.19 14.85 24.73
C GLU A 52 -8.30 13.78 25.83
N GLY A 53 -7.24 13.67 26.65
CA GLY A 53 -7.14 12.56 27.59
C GLY A 53 -7.12 11.21 26.86
N ASN A 54 -8.07 10.33 27.19
CA ASN A 54 -8.23 9.03 26.55
C ASN A 54 -9.11 9.07 25.29
N SER A 55 -9.69 10.22 24.95
CA SER A 55 -10.49 10.38 23.75
C SER A 55 -9.61 10.79 22.58
N PHE A 56 -9.81 10.15 21.41
CA PHE A 56 -9.08 10.48 20.20
C PHE A 56 -9.99 10.49 18.96
N CYS A 57 -9.58 11.27 17.97
CA CYS A 57 -10.16 11.25 16.65
C CYS A 57 -9.09 11.49 15.59
N GLN A 58 -9.10 10.68 14.54
CA GLN A 58 -8.31 10.84 13.34
C GLN A 58 -9.23 10.97 12.14
N ILE A 59 -8.96 11.92 11.25
CA ILE A 59 -9.69 12.12 10.01
C ILE A 59 -8.67 12.07 8.87
N HIS A 60 -8.83 11.10 7.97
CA HIS A 60 -8.01 10.88 6.80
C HIS A 60 -8.80 11.26 5.54
N ILE A 61 -8.26 12.11 4.69
CA ILE A 61 -8.81 12.40 3.36
C ILE A 61 -7.77 11.96 2.34
N TRP A 62 -8.11 10.98 1.54
CA TRP A 62 -7.24 10.45 0.50
C TRP A 62 -7.39 11.25 -0.78
N ALA A 63 -6.29 11.40 -1.53
CA ALA A 63 -6.31 12.06 -2.83
C ALA A 63 -7.30 11.38 -3.78
N ALA A 64 -7.88 12.17 -4.69
CA ALA A 64 -8.79 11.63 -5.69
C ALA A 64 -8.04 10.70 -6.66
N GLN A 65 -8.71 9.65 -7.07
CA GLN A 65 -8.17 8.64 -7.96
C GLN A 65 -9.18 8.22 -9.03
N GLN A 66 -8.72 7.51 -10.04
CA GLN A 66 -9.61 6.86 -11.00
C GLN A 66 -10.39 5.76 -10.27
N GLY A 67 -11.71 5.84 -10.31
CA GLY A 67 -12.62 4.87 -9.73
C GLY A 67 -13.55 4.23 -10.76
N SER A 68 -14.48 3.43 -10.29
CA SER A 68 -15.63 2.96 -11.06
C SER A 68 -16.69 4.07 -11.19
N SER A 69 -17.57 3.95 -12.17
CA SER A 69 -18.81 4.76 -12.21
C SER A 69 -19.86 4.31 -11.19
N ASP A 70 -19.67 3.15 -10.57
CA ASP A 70 -20.55 2.59 -9.55
C ASP A 70 -20.07 3.00 -8.15
N PRO A 71 -20.85 3.87 -7.43
CA PRO A 71 -20.50 4.33 -6.09
C PRO A 71 -20.40 3.19 -5.06
N ALA A 72 -21.26 2.17 -5.17
CA ALA A 72 -21.27 1.04 -4.26
C ALA A 72 -20.01 0.17 -4.44
N ALA A 73 -19.53 -0.01 -5.67
CA ALA A 73 -18.30 -0.73 -5.96
C ALA A 73 -17.07 0.01 -5.42
N ASN A 74 -17.02 1.35 -5.55
CA ASN A 74 -15.97 2.16 -4.98
C ASN A 74 -15.97 2.08 -3.45
N PHE A 75 -17.13 2.23 -2.82
CA PHE A 75 -17.27 2.10 -1.37
C PHE A 75 -16.82 0.73 -0.88
N LYS A 76 -17.24 -0.35 -1.55
CA LYS A 76 -16.83 -1.70 -1.18
C LYS A 76 -15.30 -1.85 -1.20
N THR A 77 -14.62 -1.27 -2.19
CA THR A 77 -13.16 -1.29 -2.29
C THR A 77 -12.52 -0.50 -1.15
N ASP A 78 -13.02 0.70 -0.87
CA ASP A 78 -12.50 1.54 0.21
C ASP A 78 -12.77 0.91 1.59
N TRP A 79 -13.96 0.35 1.80
CA TRP A 79 -14.31 -0.34 3.04
C TRP A 79 -13.39 -1.52 3.31
N GLU A 80 -13.18 -2.36 2.30
CA GLU A 80 -12.24 -3.49 2.39
C GLU A 80 -10.83 -3.03 2.75
N HIS A 81 -10.37 -1.94 2.12
CA HIS A 81 -9.00 -1.45 2.29
C HIS A 81 -8.79 -0.72 3.63
N PHE A 82 -9.74 0.11 4.04
CA PHE A 82 -9.56 1.02 5.18
C PHE A 82 -10.23 0.55 6.47
N ALA A 83 -11.13 -0.41 6.40
CA ALA A 83 -11.86 -0.91 7.55
C ALA A 83 -11.66 -2.42 7.79
N VAL A 84 -11.93 -3.27 6.79
CA VAL A 84 -11.84 -4.73 6.97
C VAL A 84 -10.39 -5.16 7.23
N LYS A 85 -9.49 -4.86 6.30
CA LYS A 85 -8.07 -5.30 6.40
C LYS A 85 -7.34 -4.79 7.63
N PRO A 86 -7.42 -3.47 7.98
CA PRO A 86 -6.69 -2.97 9.15
C PRO A 86 -7.24 -3.43 10.49
N TYR A 87 -8.56 -3.65 10.58
CA TYR A 87 -9.25 -3.88 11.87
C TYR A 87 -9.94 -5.24 11.96
N ASN A 88 -9.73 -6.12 10.95
CA ASN A 88 -10.30 -7.46 10.89
C ASN A 88 -11.83 -7.49 11.11
N LEU A 89 -12.53 -6.52 10.50
CA LEU A 89 -13.98 -6.42 10.60
C LEU A 89 -14.63 -7.49 9.72
N THR A 90 -15.55 -8.28 10.31
CA THR A 90 -16.18 -9.42 9.63
C THR A 90 -17.55 -9.09 9.04
N GLU A 91 -18.20 -8.03 9.52
CA GLU A 91 -19.53 -7.63 9.09
C GLU A 91 -19.47 -6.41 8.17
N PRO A 92 -20.18 -6.43 7.03
CA PRO A 92 -20.35 -5.22 6.22
C PRO A 92 -21.18 -4.20 6.99
N PRO A 93 -20.88 -2.89 6.88
CA PRO A 93 -21.64 -1.87 7.57
C PRO A 93 -23.02 -1.71 6.92
N THR A 94 -23.98 -1.21 7.68
CA THR A 94 -25.17 -0.61 7.10
C THR A 94 -24.73 0.64 6.33
N THR A 95 -25.00 0.67 5.03
CA THR A 95 -24.60 1.79 4.18
C THR A 95 -25.77 2.75 3.95
N GLN A 96 -25.43 4.03 3.79
CA GLN A 96 -26.33 5.07 3.33
C GLN A 96 -25.78 5.69 2.05
N THR A 97 -26.66 6.09 1.14
CA THR A 97 -26.27 6.74 -0.13
C THR A 97 -26.97 8.07 -0.25
N GLU A 98 -26.22 9.12 -0.56
CA GLU A 98 -26.74 10.47 -0.75
C GLU A 98 -26.01 11.20 -1.89
N LYS A 99 -26.51 12.39 -2.27
CA LYS A 99 -25.82 13.27 -3.22
C LYS A 99 -25.36 14.53 -2.54
N GLN A 100 -24.07 14.85 -2.67
CA GLN A 100 -23.46 16.03 -2.09
C GLN A 100 -22.62 16.77 -3.12
N ASN A 101 -22.93 18.03 -3.41
CA ASN A 101 -22.14 18.87 -4.33
C ASN A 101 -21.86 18.22 -5.70
N GLY A 102 -22.79 17.42 -6.21
CA GLY A 102 -22.66 16.69 -7.47
C GLY A 102 -21.90 15.37 -7.38
N TRP A 103 -21.44 14.97 -6.19
CA TRP A 103 -20.87 13.66 -5.90
C TRP A 103 -21.94 12.72 -5.35
N GLU A 104 -21.91 11.46 -5.75
CA GLU A 104 -22.63 10.39 -5.08
C GLU A 104 -21.78 9.87 -3.94
N VAL A 105 -22.34 9.85 -2.73
CA VAL A 105 -21.63 9.53 -1.51
C VAL A 105 -22.23 8.28 -0.89
N VAL A 106 -21.40 7.27 -0.67
CA VAL A 106 -21.77 6.08 0.09
C VAL A 106 -21.01 6.10 1.41
N THR A 107 -21.74 6.00 2.52
CA THR A 107 -21.19 6.01 3.86
C THR A 107 -21.49 4.72 4.60
N GLY A 108 -20.58 4.31 5.48
CA GLY A 108 -20.78 3.20 6.38
C GLY A 108 -19.85 3.30 7.59
N ALA A 109 -20.27 2.74 8.71
CA ALA A 109 -19.49 2.72 9.94
C ALA A 109 -19.64 1.40 10.67
N SER A 110 -18.60 0.99 11.40
CA SER A 110 -18.61 -0.19 12.25
C SER A 110 -17.79 0.05 13.51
N GLN A 111 -18.11 -0.70 14.55
CA GLN A 111 -17.29 -0.75 15.76
C GLN A 111 -16.12 -1.69 15.55
N ALA A 112 -14.96 -1.27 16.05
CA ALA A 112 -13.74 -2.06 16.14
C ALA A 112 -13.18 -1.94 17.55
N ALA A 113 -12.25 -2.82 17.90
CA ALA A 113 -11.50 -2.71 19.14
C ALA A 113 -10.05 -3.08 18.88
N MET A 114 -9.14 -2.41 19.58
CA MET A 114 -7.72 -2.72 19.55
C MET A 114 -7.15 -2.60 20.95
N ASP A 115 -6.46 -3.63 21.41
CA ASP A 115 -5.92 -3.72 22.77
C ASP A 115 -6.99 -3.46 23.84
N GLY A 116 -8.23 -3.90 23.57
CA GLY A 116 -9.37 -3.71 24.47
C GLY A 116 -10.00 -2.30 24.42
N ILE A 117 -9.48 -1.37 23.62
CA ILE A 117 -10.03 -0.03 23.46
C ILE A 117 -11.03 -0.04 22.30
N PRO A 118 -12.33 0.19 22.56
CA PRO A 118 -13.33 0.27 21.50
C PRO A 118 -13.24 1.63 20.77
N PHE A 119 -13.48 1.60 19.44
CA PHE A 119 -13.56 2.78 18.60
C PHE A 119 -14.48 2.55 17.42
N ILE A 120 -14.81 3.60 16.70
CA ILE A 120 -15.61 3.56 15.47
C ILE A 120 -14.70 3.84 14.28
N VAL A 121 -14.86 3.05 13.24
CA VAL A 121 -14.31 3.30 11.90
C VAL A 121 -15.46 3.69 11.01
N ALA A 122 -15.42 4.88 10.43
CA ALA A 122 -16.39 5.37 9.48
C ALA A 122 -15.70 5.69 8.15
N VAL A 123 -16.28 5.24 7.06
CA VAL A 123 -15.80 5.47 5.68
C VAL A 123 -16.90 6.19 4.89
N ALA A 124 -16.53 7.25 4.18
CA ALA A 124 -17.36 7.96 3.23
C ALA A 124 -16.64 7.98 1.88
N THR A 125 -17.20 7.33 0.88
CA THR A 125 -16.66 7.27 -0.48
C THR A 125 -17.48 8.15 -1.40
N PHE A 126 -16.82 9.04 -2.10
CA PHE A 126 -17.39 10.00 -3.02
C PHE A 126 -17.07 9.60 -4.45
N THR A 127 -18.09 9.55 -5.32
CA THR A 127 -17.95 9.14 -6.71
C THR A 127 -18.57 10.16 -7.65
N GLN A 128 -17.83 10.57 -8.69
CA GLN A 128 -18.31 11.41 -9.77
C GLN A 128 -17.49 11.13 -11.05
N ASN A 129 -18.17 10.82 -12.17
CA ASN A 129 -17.54 10.67 -13.49
C ASN A 129 -16.29 9.76 -13.49
N ASN A 130 -16.37 8.59 -12.92
CA ASN A 130 -15.24 7.63 -12.76
C ASN A 130 -14.07 8.19 -11.94
N ILE A 131 -14.30 9.19 -11.12
CA ILE A 131 -13.36 9.70 -10.13
C ILE A 131 -13.90 9.33 -8.76
N SER A 132 -13.06 8.82 -7.90
CA SER A 132 -13.39 8.47 -6.53
C SER A 132 -12.39 9.07 -5.56
N TRP A 133 -12.85 9.44 -4.38
CA TRP A 133 -12.02 9.76 -3.21
C TRP A 133 -12.75 9.35 -1.94
N CYS A 134 -12.01 9.14 -0.87
CA CYS A 134 -12.64 8.74 0.38
C CYS A 134 -12.14 9.55 1.58
N ALA A 135 -13.03 9.64 2.57
CA ALA A 135 -12.75 10.10 3.91
C ALA A 135 -12.90 8.93 4.88
N VAL A 136 -11.89 8.73 5.73
CA VAL A 136 -11.91 7.71 6.79
C VAL A 136 -11.77 8.39 8.13
N SER A 137 -12.70 8.13 9.03
CA SER A 137 -12.67 8.69 10.38
C SER A 137 -12.58 7.57 11.42
N ILE A 138 -11.68 7.72 12.38
CA ILE A 138 -11.43 6.75 13.44
C ILE A 138 -11.52 7.49 14.76
N PHE A 139 -12.47 7.14 15.62
CA PHE A 139 -12.69 7.86 16.87
C PHE A 139 -13.32 6.96 17.96
N ASN A 140 -13.03 7.27 19.20
CA ASN A 140 -13.56 6.52 20.35
C ASN A 140 -14.51 7.32 21.24
N ASP A 141 -14.95 8.49 20.81
CA ASP A 141 -15.85 9.37 21.59
C ASP A 141 -16.83 10.05 20.63
N GLU A 142 -18.12 9.92 20.91
CA GLU A 142 -19.22 10.42 20.08
C GLU A 142 -19.18 11.95 19.88
N LYS A 143 -18.56 12.68 20.80
CA LYS A 143 -18.38 14.15 20.67
C LYS A 143 -17.68 14.58 19.39
N TYR A 144 -16.93 13.69 18.74
CA TYR A 144 -16.22 14.00 17.50
C TYR A 144 -17.11 13.89 16.25
N ALA A 145 -18.24 13.18 16.30
CA ALA A 145 -19.09 12.93 15.14
C ALA A 145 -19.52 14.24 14.44
N ALA A 146 -20.02 15.22 15.19
CA ALA A 146 -20.47 16.49 14.60
C ALA A 146 -19.31 17.28 13.94
N VAL A 147 -18.10 17.19 14.46
CA VAL A 147 -16.93 17.86 13.85
C VAL A 147 -16.48 17.15 12.60
N ILE A 148 -16.52 15.81 12.58
CA ILE A 148 -16.23 14.97 11.42
C ILE A 148 -17.20 15.33 10.28
N ASP A 149 -18.49 15.28 10.55
CA ASP A 149 -19.53 15.57 9.57
C ASP A 149 -19.38 16.99 8.99
N LYS A 150 -19.24 17.99 9.87
CA LYS A 150 -19.04 19.38 9.45
C LYS A 150 -17.80 19.54 8.57
N PHE A 151 -16.71 18.86 8.89
CA PHE A 151 -15.49 18.92 8.12
C PHE A 151 -15.66 18.26 6.74
N ILE A 152 -16.15 17.02 6.70
CA ILE A 152 -16.33 16.24 5.47
C ILE A 152 -17.34 16.94 4.52
N LEU A 153 -18.48 17.39 5.06
CA LEU A 153 -19.49 18.13 4.30
C LEU A 153 -18.97 19.48 3.81
N GLY A 154 -18.02 20.08 4.49
CA GLY A 154 -17.37 21.34 4.10
C GLY A 154 -16.33 21.22 2.99
N ILE A 155 -15.92 20.02 2.60
CA ILE A 155 -14.95 19.79 1.53
C ILE A 155 -15.61 20.05 0.18
N LYS A 156 -15.01 20.92 -0.62
CA LYS A 156 -15.39 21.17 -2.02
C LYS A 156 -14.36 20.49 -2.91
N ALA A 157 -14.78 19.46 -3.63
CA ALA A 157 -13.98 18.74 -4.60
C ALA A 157 -14.35 19.16 -6.02
N ASP A 158 -13.38 19.52 -6.84
CA ASP A 158 -13.56 19.92 -8.24
C ASP A 158 -12.90 18.87 -9.15
N SER A 159 -13.70 17.93 -9.65
CA SER A 159 -13.24 16.82 -10.52
C SER A 159 -12.54 17.31 -11.81
N ARG A 160 -12.80 18.54 -12.27
CA ARG A 160 -12.13 19.13 -13.43
C ARG A 160 -10.67 19.46 -13.17
N LYS A 161 -10.30 19.60 -11.90
CA LYS A 161 -8.91 19.83 -11.45
C LYS A 161 -8.11 18.54 -11.33
N MET A 162 -8.76 17.41 -11.46
CA MET A 162 -8.04 16.17 -11.66
C MET A 162 -7.30 16.31 -13.00
N VAL A 163 -6.17 16.99 -12.95
CA VAL A 163 -5.22 16.99 -14.05
C VAL A 163 -4.96 15.49 -14.25
N ARG A 164 -5.44 14.93 -15.37
CA ARG A 164 -4.80 13.77 -15.94
C ARG A 164 -3.35 14.18 -15.97
N LYS A 165 -2.51 13.64 -15.07
CA LYS A 165 -1.08 13.69 -15.30
C LYS A 165 -0.98 13.17 -16.72
N PRO A 166 -0.62 14.00 -17.71
CA PRO A 166 -0.39 13.45 -19.03
C PRO A 166 0.58 12.32 -18.72
N ASN A 167 0.35 11.13 -19.28
CA ASN A 167 1.47 10.27 -19.52
C ASN A 167 2.52 11.24 -20.08
N GLN A 168 3.47 11.62 -19.25
CA GLN A 168 4.67 12.20 -19.77
C GLN A 168 5.25 11.08 -20.63
N ALA A 169 4.86 11.12 -21.91
CA ALA A 169 5.73 10.67 -22.94
C ALA A 169 7.00 11.49 -22.69
N THR A 170 7.88 10.91 -21.92
CA THR A 170 9.21 11.41 -21.64
C THR A 170 9.82 11.62 -22.99
N GLN A 171 10.04 12.87 -23.37
CA GLN A 171 10.96 13.16 -24.46
C GLN A 171 12.22 12.37 -24.14
N GLN A 172 12.51 11.43 -25.02
CA GLN A 172 13.72 10.65 -25.04
C GLN A 172 14.93 11.61 -25.10
N ASN A 173 15.42 11.98 -23.94
CA ASN A 173 16.82 12.34 -23.81
C ASN A 173 17.57 11.01 -23.69
N SER A 174 18.07 10.54 -24.81
CA SER A 174 18.99 9.41 -24.92
C SER A 174 20.22 9.66 -24.04
N ILE A 175 20.20 9.07 -22.85
CA ILE A 175 21.41 8.93 -22.03
C ILE A 175 22.16 7.72 -22.62
N PRO A 176 23.48 7.84 -22.90
CA PRO A 176 24.23 6.75 -23.52
C PRO A 176 24.23 5.51 -22.62
N VAL A 177 23.78 4.39 -23.15
CA VAL A 177 23.88 3.09 -22.52
C VAL A 177 25.35 2.72 -22.42
N SER A 178 25.88 2.74 -21.21
CA SER A 178 27.18 2.13 -20.92
C SER A 178 26.97 0.63 -20.75
N ASN A 179 27.36 -0.13 -21.75
CA ASN A 179 27.44 -1.57 -21.69
C ASN A 179 28.62 -1.99 -20.78
N ASN A 180 28.33 -2.37 -19.55
CA ASN A 180 29.24 -3.20 -18.76
C ASN A 180 28.46 -4.38 -18.21
N ASN A 181 28.62 -5.51 -18.89
CA ASN A 181 28.15 -6.82 -18.47
C ASN A 181 28.93 -7.30 -17.23
N THR A 182 28.31 -7.16 -16.08
CA THR A 182 28.60 -8.03 -14.92
C THR A 182 27.25 -8.30 -14.24
N GLY A 183 26.88 -9.56 -14.17
CA GLY A 183 25.58 -10.08 -13.80
C GLY A 183 24.89 -9.41 -12.62
N GLY A 184 23.97 -8.53 -12.91
CA GLY A 184 23.10 -7.87 -11.97
C GLY A 184 22.27 -6.85 -12.71
N ILE A 185 20.96 -6.82 -12.48
CA ILE A 185 20.11 -5.77 -13.03
C ILE A 185 20.52 -4.45 -12.37
N THR A 186 21.28 -3.65 -13.11
CA THR A 186 21.69 -2.32 -12.75
C THR A 186 20.80 -1.32 -13.43
N ASN A 187 19.54 -1.18 -13.04
CA ASN A 187 18.75 -0.04 -13.46
C ASN A 187 17.64 0.20 -12.46
N SER A 188 17.91 1.11 -11.55
CA SER A 188 16.88 1.73 -10.78
C SER A 188 16.34 2.89 -11.56
N THR A 189 15.23 2.70 -12.17
CA THR A 189 14.31 3.79 -12.37
C THR A 189 13.14 3.49 -11.49
N THR A 190 13.29 3.81 -10.23
CA THR A 190 12.15 3.87 -9.33
C THR A 190 11.31 5.06 -9.78
N SER A 191 10.01 5.00 -9.55
CA SER A 191 9.14 6.18 -9.69
C SER A 191 9.48 7.30 -8.69
N PHE A 192 10.61 7.22 -8.02
CA PHE A 192 11.23 8.19 -7.14
C PHE A 192 12.30 8.93 -7.91
N ASP A 193 11.89 10.00 -8.54
CA ASP A 193 12.77 10.97 -9.20
C ASP A 193 13.41 11.92 -8.17
N ASP A 194 13.74 11.40 -7.00
CA ASP A 194 14.19 12.20 -5.87
C ASP A 194 15.69 12.04 -5.56
N GLY A 195 16.44 11.46 -6.50
CA GLY A 195 17.89 11.32 -6.43
C GLY A 195 18.40 10.10 -5.67
N TRP A 196 17.53 9.14 -5.32
CA TRP A 196 17.96 7.85 -4.82
C TRP A 196 18.40 6.94 -5.97
N THR A 197 19.50 6.22 -5.77
CA THR A 197 19.95 5.14 -6.66
C THR A 197 19.78 3.80 -5.95
N ALA A 198 19.29 2.79 -6.67
CA ALA A 198 19.08 1.45 -6.13
C ALA A 198 20.03 0.42 -6.74
N THR A 199 20.47 -0.55 -5.94
CA THR A 199 21.27 -1.69 -6.37
C THR A 199 20.70 -2.94 -5.71
N VAL A 200 20.42 -3.98 -6.50
CA VAL A 200 19.93 -5.26 -5.99
C VAL A 200 21.10 -6.06 -5.45
N ASN A 201 20.97 -6.55 -4.21
CA ASN A 201 21.87 -7.50 -3.58
C ASN A 201 21.10 -8.77 -3.20
N ASN A 202 21.83 -9.82 -2.79
CA ASN A 202 21.23 -11.12 -2.46
C ASN A 202 20.20 -11.04 -1.33
N ASP A 203 20.41 -10.18 -0.32
CA ASP A 203 19.62 -10.13 0.90
C ASP A 203 18.79 -8.85 1.04
N TYR A 204 19.06 -7.83 0.22
CA TYR A 204 18.39 -6.54 0.28
C TYR A 204 18.59 -5.72 -0.99
N VAL A 205 17.71 -4.75 -1.22
CA VAL A 205 17.95 -3.65 -2.16
C VAL A 205 18.68 -2.54 -1.42
N LYS A 206 19.84 -2.14 -1.91
CA LYS A 206 20.61 -1.00 -1.39
C LYS A 206 20.19 0.27 -2.11
N LEU A 207 19.78 1.27 -1.36
CA LEU A 207 19.52 2.62 -1.86
C LEU A 207 20.61 3.57 -1.36
N THR A 208 21.01 4.53 -2.18
CA THR A 208 21.99 5.54 -1.77
C THR A 208 21.59 6.93 -2.25
N LYS A 209 21.73 7.93 -1.38
CA LYS A 209 21.53 9.36 -1.67
C LYS A 209 22.29 10.20 -0.65
N ALA A 210 23.05 11.21 -1.12
CA ALA A 210 23.73 12.18 -0.28
C ALA A 210 24.51 11.57 0.91
N GLY A 211 25.22 10.46 0.67
CA GLY A 211 26.01 9.77 1.69
C GLY A 211 25.22 8.85 2.62
N THR A 212 23.89 8.86 2.55
CA THR A 212 23.02 7.93 3.28
C THR A 212 22.81 6.66 2.45
N GLU A 213 22.83 5.52 3.12
CA GLU A 213 22.56 4.19 2.58
C GLU A 213 21.31 3.62 3.28
N LEU A 214 20.37 3.09 2.51
CA LEU A 214 19.28 2.26 3.01
C LEU A 214 19.46 0.83 2.52
N ARG A 215 19.07 -0.12 3.37
CA ARG A 215 18.97 -1.54 3.03
C ARG A 215 17.53 -1.97 3.21
N LEU A 216 16.84 -2.18 2.10
CA LEU A 216 15.49 -2.74 2.09
C LEU A 216 15.61 -4.25 2.11
N HIS A 217 15.57 -4.87 3.29
CA HIS A 217 15.67 -6.32 3.43
C HIS A 217 14.44 -7.01 2.87
N TYR A 218 14.65 -8.14 2.21
CA TYR A 218 13.55 -8.98 1.73
C TYR A 218 12.83 -9.63 2.89
N THR A 219 11.53 -9.94 2.71
CA THR A 219 10.80 -10.80 3.64
C THR A 219 11.47 -12.15 3.74
N ASP A 220 11.71 -12.61 4.95
CA ASP A 220 12.25 -13.94 5.23
C ASP A 220 11.35 -14.64 6.25
N LYS A 221 10.44 -15.48 5.73
CA LYS A 221 9.48 -16.20 6.56
C LYS A 221 10.15 -17.08 7.63
N ALA A 222 11.28 -17.70 7.31
CA ALA A 222 11.98 -18.55 8.27
C ALA A 222 12.54 -17.70 9.43
N LEU A 223 13.02 -16.49 9.15
CA LEU A 223 13.48 -15.57 10.17
C LEU A 223 12.30 -15.01 10.99
N ASP A 224 11.17 -14.70 10.34
CA ASP A 224 9.96 -14.22 11.02
C ASP A 224 9.41 -15.29 11.98
N ASP A 225 9.30 -16.53 11.51
CA ASP A 225 8.81 -17.68 12.29
C ASP A 225 9.75 -18.03 13.47
N ALA A 226 11.04 -17.78 13.33
CA ALA A 226 12.05 -18.02 14.37
C ALA A 226 12.09 -16.96 15.48
N ARG A 227 11.30 -15.88 15.35
CA ARG A 227 11.27 -14.82 16.37
C ARG A 227 10.58 -15.31 17.64
N PRO A 228 11.25 -15.31 18.81
CA PRO A 228 10.60 -15.65 20.07
C PRO A 228 9.49 -14.65 20.41
N ASN A 229 8.35 -15.12 20.90
CA ASN A 229 7.24 -14.26 21.33
C ASN A 229 7.60 -13.31 22.48
N THR A 230 8.70 -13.57 23.19
CA THR A 230 9.21 -12.76 24.30
C THR A 230 10.09 -11.60 23.86
N ILE A 231 10.44 -11.51 22.56
CA ILE A 231 11.31 -10.46 22.02
C ILE A 231 10.50 -9.62 21.05
N ASP A 232 10.46 -8.30 21.28
CA ASP A 232 9.82 -7.36 20.37
C ASP A 232 10.44 -7.40 18.97
N ALA A 233 9.62 -7.20 17.95
CA ALA A 233 10.07 -7.26 16.58
C ALA A 233 11.25 -6.31 16.28
N PRO A 234 11.23 -5.01 16.68
CA PRO A 234 12.35 -4.13 16.37
C PRO A 234 13.67 -4.60 17.01
N GLU A 235 13.64 -5.13 18.23
CA GLU A 235 14.85 -5.66 18.90
C GLU A 235 15.37 -6.92 18.22
N TYR A 236 14.46 -7.80 17.82
CA TYR A 236 14.83 -9.03 17.12
C TYR A 236 15.55 -8.72 15.81
N TYR A 237 14.97 -7.84 14.97
CA TYR A 237 15.60 -7.50 13.69
C TYR A 237 16.81 -6.59 13.85
N TRP A 238 16.89 -5.76 14.92
CA TRP A 238 18.06 -5.02 15.27
C TRP A 238 19.25 -5.94 15.54
N SER A 239 19.05 -6.99 16.33
CA SER A 239 20.09 -7.99 16.61
C SER A 239 20.55 -8.77 15.37
N LYS A 240 19.73 -8.85 14.31
CA LYS A 240 20.06 -9.56 13.06
C LYS A 240 20.72 -8.66 12.02
N TYR A 241 20.29 -7.41 11.91
CA TYR A 241 20.66 -6.55 10.80
C TYR A 241 21.54 -5.35 11.18
N VAL A 242 21.66 -5.03 12.47
CA VAL A 242 22.47 -3.90 12.95
C VAL A 242 23.65 -4.36 13.79
N GLU A 243 23.41 -5.06 14.89
CA GLU A 243 24.47 -5.45 15.83
C GLU A 243 25.63 -6.25 15.21
N PRO A 244 25.43 -7.14 14.23
CA PRO A 244 26.55 -7.84 13.62
C PRO A 244 27.55 -6.92 12.90
N TYR A 245 27.10 -5.76 12.43
CA TYR A 245 27.86 -4.85 11.56
C TYR A 245 28.32 -3.57 12.23
N PHE A 246 27.71 -3.22 13.37
CA PHE A 246 27.95 -1.94 14.05
C PHE A 246 28.21 -2.14 15.55
N ASN A 247 29.12 -1.33 16.11
CA ASN A 247 29.19 -1.06 17.54
C ASN A 247 28.27 0.15 17.78
N VAL A 248 27.24 -0.01 18.60
CA VAL A 248 26.20 1.00 18.82
C VAL A 248 26.29 1.63 20.20
N SER A 249 25.88 2.90 20.30
CA SER A 249 25.75 3.65 21.54
C SER A 249 24.54 4.57 21.47
N ASN A 250 24.03 4.99 22.63
CA ASN A 250 22.84 5.85 22.72
C ASN A 250 21.64 5.26 21.94
N VAL A 251 21.37 3.99 22.16
CA VAL A 251 20.25 3.28 21.52
C VAL A 251 18.92 3.85 22.02
N GLN A 252 18.07 4.25 21.10
CA GLN A 252 16.76 4.81 21.37
C GLN A 252 15.70 4.04 20.61
N LYS A 253 14.68 3.56 21.32
CA LYS A 253 13.46 3.05 20.72
C LYS A 253 12.44 4.16 20.56
N TRP A 254 11.60 4.04 19.54
CA TRP A 254 10.42 4.89 19.47
C TRP A 254 9.48 4.55 20.63
N SER A 255 9.18 5.55 21.46
CA SER A 255 8.39 5.38 22.69
C SER A 255 7.00 6.01 22.59
N GLY A 256 6.61 6.53 21.42
CA GLY A 256 5.29 7.12 21.24
C GLY A 256 4.20 6.05 21.22
N VAL A 257 3.14 6.23 22.02
CA VAL A 257 1.89 5.46 21.86
C VAL A 257 1.21 5.99 20.61
N GLN A 258 1.37 5.26 19.49
CA GLN A 258 0.84 5.65 18.20
C GLN A 258 0.29 4.40 17.49
N TYR A 259 -0.85 4.54 16.87
CA TYR A 259 -1.38 3.53 15.98
C TYR A 259 -1.33 4.01 14.52
N PRO A 260 -0.88 3.18 13.59
CA PRO A 260 -0.23 1.88 13.81
C PRO A 260 1.08 1.99 14.60
N VAL A 261 1.42 0.92 15.33
CA VAL A 261 2.65 0.87 16.15
C VAL A 261 3.86 1.12 15.27
N ILE A 262 4.73 2.02 15.70
CA ILE A 262 5.98 2.32 15.00
C ILE A 262 7.08 1.45 15.57
N TYR A 263 7.48 0.43 14.82
CA TYR A 263 8.60 -0.45 15.13
C TYR A 263 9.89 0.18 14.64
N HIS A 264 10.56 0.96 15.50
CA HIS A 264 11.75 1.71 15.14
C HIS A 264 12.76 1.78 16.28
N ILE A 265 14.04 1.60 15.95
CA ILE A 265 15.19 1.78 16.83
C ILE A 265 16.24 2.60 16.08
N GLN A 266 16.94 3.50 16.78
CA GLN A 266 18.02 4.29 16.23
C GLN A 266 19.18 4.41 17.23
N ALA A 267 20.41 4.66 16.74
CA ALA A 267 21.60 4.79 17.57
C ALA A 267 22.74 5.52 16.87
N ASN A 268 23.66 6.08 17.64
CA ASN A 268 25.00 6.36 17.17
C ASN A 268 25.75 5.03 16.96
N ALA A 269 26.55 4.95 15.90
CA ALA A 269 27.19 3.70 15.51
C ALA A 269 28.60 3.89 14.97
N VAL A 270 29.40 2.84 15.09
CA VAL A 270 30.71 2.71 14.43
C VAL A 270 30.69 1.43 13.61
N LYS A 271 30.95 1.54 12.31
CA LYS A 271 31.03 0.37 11.41
C LYS A 271 32.19 -0.54 11.84
N LYS A 272 31.91 -1.79 12.26
CA LYS A 272 32.94 -2.74 12.73
C LYS A 272 34.02 -2.98 11.70
N LYS A 273 33.67 -3.05 10.41
CA LYS A 273 34.63 -3.32 9.33
C LYS A 273 35.60 -2.18 9.05
N THR A 274 35.21 -0.92 9.25
CA THR A 274 35.97 0.25 8.79
C THR A 274 36.34 1.23 9.91
N GLY A 275 35.78 1.06 11.11
CA GLY A 275 35.95 2.02 12.21
C GLY A 275 35.26 3.38 11.99
N LYS A 276 34.51 3.55 10.88
CA LYS A 276 33.92 4.84 10.54
C LYS A 276 32.65 5.05 11.37
N SER A 277 32.56 6.23 12.01
CA SER A 277 31.34 6.67 12.71
C SER A 277 30.20 6.93 11.72
N CYS A 278 28.97 6.65 12.16
CA CYS A 278 27.74 6.88 11.41
C CYS A 278 26.56 6.93 12.39
N PHE A 279 25.37 7.21 11.87
CA PHE A 279 24.10 7.03 12.58
C PHE A 279 23.35 5.89 11.92
N VAL A 280 22.73 5.00 12.71
CA VAL A 280 22.00 3.85 12.19
C VAL A 280 20.59 3.83 12.76
N ALA A 281 19.62 3.51 11.93
CA ALA A 281 18.24 3.25 12.35
C ALA A 281 17.70 2.00 11.68
N ILE A 282 16.76 1.33 12.32
CA ILE A 282 15.95 0.27 11.72
C ILE A 282 14.46 0.61 11.86
N LYS A 283 13.72 0.40 10.80
CA LYS A 283 12.26 0.45 10.77
C LYS A 283 11.72 -0.87 10.27
N ILE A 284 10.71 -1.43 10.94
CA ILE A 284 10.03 -2.63 10.47
C ILE A 284 8.67 -2.24 9.91
N VAL A 285 8.43 -2.60 8.65
CA VAL A 285 7.14 -2.44 7.99
C VAL A 285 6.53 -3.80 7.78
N TYR A 286 5.28 -4.00 8.19
CA TYR A 286 4.56 -5.25 7.97
C TYR A 286 3.71 -5.15 6.71
N SER A 287 4.06 -5.94 5.70
CA SER A 287 3.32 -6.05 4.45
C SER A 287 3.58 -7.44 3.84
N GLY A 288 2.73 -8.41 4.18
CA GLY A 288 2.93 -9.82 3.79
C GLY A 288 4.15 -10.47 4.45
N GLY A 289 4.50 -10.04 5.67
CA GLY A 289 5.68 -10.40 6.45
C GLY A 289 6.43 -9.16 6.92
N ALA A 290 7.41 -9.34 7.79
CA ALA A 290 8.26 -8.23 8.22
C ALA A 290 9.21 -7.80 7.10
N ARG A 291 9.30 -6.51 6.88
CA ARG A 291 10.22 -5.86 5.95
C ARG A 291 11.12 -4.88 6.71
N PRO A 292 12.27 -5.33 7.17
CA PRO A 292 13.21 -4.46 7.85
C PRO A 292 13.89 -3.49 6.87
N ILE A 293 13.93 -2.22 7.24
CA ILE A 293 14.63 -1.17 6.52
C ILE A 293 15.72 -0.64 7.44
N VAL A 294 16.98 -0.85 7.08
CA VAL A 294 18.12 -0.30 7.82
C VAL A 294 18.57 0.98 7.13
N VAL A 295 18.61 2.07 7.86
CA VAL A 295 19.14 3.37 7.41
C VAL A 295 20.50 3.58 8.02
N ILE A 296 21.49 3.96 7.21
CA ILE A 296 22.86 4.25 7.61
C ILE A 296 23.22 5.64 7.09
N ALA A 297 23.15 6.64 7.94
CA ALA A 297 23.46 8.02 7.60
C ALA A 297 24.86 8.43 8.07
N PRO A 298 25.49 9.45 7.49
CA PRO A 298 26.77 9.98 7.97
C PRO A 298 26.76 10.34 9.46
N ASP A 299 25.67 10.96 9.93
CA ASP A 299 25.40 11.37 11.30
C ASP A 299 23.89 11.52 11.55
N GLN A 300 23.52 11.88 12.78
CA GLN A 300 22.12 12.05 13.20
C GLN A 300 21.44 13.20 12.47
N ASN A 301 22.13 14.31 12.18
CA ASN A 301 21.52 15.45 11.50
C ASN A 301 21.14 15.09 10.05
N ASN A 302 22.03 14.38 9.33
CA ASN A 302 21.76 13.88 7.99
C ASN A 302 20.56 12.90 7.98
N TYR A 303 20.47 12.06 9.00
CA TYR A 303 19.32 11.17 9.16
C TYR A 303 18.03 11.96 9.35
N GLN A 304 17.99 12.89 10.31
CA GLN A 304 16.80 13.69 10.64
C GLN A 304 16.35 14.61 9.51
N GLN A 305 17.29 15.13 8.70
CA GLN A 305 16.95 15.93 7.52
C GLN A 305 16.23 15.11 6.44
N GLN A 306 16.60 13.83 6.27
CA GLN A 306 16.00 12.96 5.27
C GLN A 306 14.73 12.26 5.79
N PHE A 307 14.71 11.92 7.08
CA PHE A 307 13.64 11.19 7.75
C PHE A 307 13.32 11.87 9.09
N PRO A 308 12.62 13.01 9.08
CA PRO A 308 12.20 13.72 10.30
C PRO A 308 11.34 12.87 11.23
N HIS A 309 10.57 11.95 10.66
CA HIS A 309 9.73 11.00 11.39
C HIS A 309 10.00 9.57 10.92
N PRO A 310 9.94 8.55 11.78
CA PRO A 310 10.18 7.16 11.39
C PRO A 310 9.30 6.65 10.24
N ASN A 311 8.07 7.15 10.11
CA ASN A 311 7.17 6.75 9.01
C ASN A 311 7.57 7.32 7.65
N ASP A 312 8.47 8.31 7.59
CA ASP A 312 9.03 8.81 6.34
C ASP A 312 9.94 7.78 5.65
N ILE A 313 10.32 6.72 6.39
CA ILE A 313 11.09 5.58 5.87
C ILE A 313 10.21 4.60 5.09
N ASP A 314 8.92 4.46 5.45
CA ASP A 314 8.03 3.45 4.89
C ASP A 314 7.85 3.56 3.35
N PRO A 315 7.71 4.76 2.76
CA PRO A 315 7.63 4.94 1.32
C PRO A 315 8.86 4.44 0.55
N MET A 316 10.01 4.30 1.23
CA MET A 316 11.24 3.81 0.61
C MET A 316 11.14 2.36 0.12
N LEU A 317 10.18 1.58 0.63
CA LEU A 317 9.86 0.25 0.08
C LEU A 317 9.46 0.30 -1.39
N ASN A 318 8.89 1.42 -1.86
CA ASN A 318 8.53 1.60 -3.26
C ASN A 318 9.76 1.72 -4.17
N ALA A 319 10.95 1.92 -3.64
CA ALA A 319 12.19 1.92 -4.40
C ALA A 319 12.63 0.50 -4.84
N ASN A 320 11.98 -0.56 -4.34
CA ASN A 320 12.13 -1.92 -4.86
C ASN A 320 11.18 -2.16 -6.04
N ARG A 321 11.28 -1.32 -7.07
CA ARG A 321 10.53 -1.43 -8.32
C ARG A 321 11.46 -1.07 -9.46
N PHE A 322 11.64 -1.99 -10.39
CA PHE A 322 12.60 -1.86 -11.48
C PHE A 322 11.89 -1.87 -12.82
N ALA A 323 12.36 -1.01 -13.71
CA ALA A 323 11.90 -0.96 -15.07
C ALA A 323 12.18 -2.28 -15.81
N LEU A 324 11.37 -2.57 -16.80
CA LEU A 324 11.47 -3.77 -17.63
C LEU A 324 12.32 -3.50 -18.87
N THR A 325 13.09 -4.50 -19.26
CA THR A 325 13.57 -4.64 -20.64
C THR A 325 13.04 -5.95 -21.22
N ALA A 326 13.00 -6.05 -22.54
CA ALA A 326 12.56 -7.28 -23.19
C ALA A 326 13.42 -8.49 -22.76
N ASN A 327 14.73 -8.28 -22.56
CA ASN A 327 15.64 -9.33 -22.13
C ASN A 327 15.38 -9.82 -20.70
N ASP A 328 14.94 -8.96 -19.81
CA ASP A 328 14.68 -9.30 -18.41
C ASP A 328 13.53 -10.30 -18.28
N ILE A 329 12.51 -10.16 -19.15
CA ILE A 329 11.30 -10.96 -19.06
C ILE A 329 11.34 -12.24 -19.90
N ILE A 330 12.33 -12.42 -20.78
CA ILE A 330 12.48 -13.68 -21.55
C ILE A 330 12.54 -14.87 -20.60
N GLY A 331 11.76 -15.90 -20.92
CA GLY A 331 11.62 -17.14 -20.15
C GLY A 331 10.19 -17.36 -19.67
N THR A 332 10.02 -18.32 -18.80
CA THR A 332 8.71 -18.71 -18.26
C THR A 332 8.52 -18.16 -16.86
N TRP A 333 7.37 -17.55 -16.66
CA TRP A 333 6.93 -16.92 -15.43
C TRP A 333 5.64 -17.56 -14.96
N LYS A 334 5.57 -17.96 -13.68
CA LYS A 334 4.41 -18.62 -13.09
C LYS A 334 3.92 -17.89 -11.86
N GLY A 335 2.62 -17.80 -11.74
CA GLY A 335 1.93 -17.35 -10.55
C GLY A 335 0.84 -18.33 -10.16
N SER A 336 0.52 -18.36 -8.88
CA SER A 336 -0.62 -19.10 -8.38
C SER A 336 -1.43 -18.21 -7.47
N GLY A 337 -2.74 -18.30 -7.57
CA GLY A 337 -3.69 -17.68 -6.67
C GLY A 337 -4.60 -18.76 -6.12
N GLY A 338 -5.12 -18.57 -4.93
CA GLY A 338 -6.09 -19.49 -4.38
C GLY A 338 -6.53 -19.08 -2.99
N GLY A 339 -7.71 -19.51 -2.61
CA GLY A 339 -8.27 -19.34 -1.29
C GLY A 339 -9.34 -20.37 -1.06
N GLY A 340 -9.57 -20.74 0.17
CA GLY A 340 -10.66 -21.66 0.54
C GLY A 340 -11.36 -21.14 1.79
N VAL A 341 -12.67 -21.33 1.83
CA VAL A 341 -13.50 -21.10 3.01
C VAL A 341 -14.14 -22.41 3.37
N GLU A 342 -13.90 -22.87 4.58
CA GLU A 342 -14.57 -24.02 5.16
C GLU A 342 -15.84 -23.57 5.88
N TYR A 343 -16.93 -24.27 5.64
CA TYR A 343 -18.21 -23.99 6.28
C TYR A 343 -18.46 -24.99 7.38
N TYR A 344 -18.88 -24.49 8.52
CA TYR A 344 -19.29 -25.31 9.66
C TYR A 344 -20.73 -24.94 10.05
N ASN A 345 -21.50 -25.97 10.46
CA ASN A 345 -22.83 -25.72 10.96
C ASN A 345 -22.74 -24.97 12.30
N VAL A 346 -23.39 -23.81 12.37
CA VAL A 346 -23.32 -22.89 13.53
C VAL A 346 -23.90 -23.52 14.81
N TYR A 347 -24.78 -24.51 14.67
CA TYR A 347 -25.46 -25.16 15.84
C TYR A 347 -24.78 -26.44 16.29
N SER A 348 -24.20 -27.20 15.38
CA SER A 348 -23.59 -28.50 15.69
C SER A 348 -22.06 -28.50 15.63
N GLY A 349 -21.44 -27.44 15.07
CA GLY A 349 -19.98 -27.37 14.86
C GLY A 349 -19.47 -28.40 13.82
N THR A 350 -20.38 -29.14 13.15
CA THR A 350 -19.97 -30.12 12.15
C THR A 350 -19.59 -29.47 10.84
N TYR A 351 -18.61 -30.02 10.15
CA TYR A 351 -18.18 -29.60 8.84
C TYR A 351 -19.34 -29.64 7.84
N ALA A 352 -19.64 -28.52 7.18
CA ALA A 352 -20.76 -28.33 6.27
C ALA A 352 -20.34 -28.21 4.80
N GLY A 353 -19.05 -28.29 4.53
CA GLY A 353 -18.50 -28.19 3.19
C GLY A 353 -17.41 -27.12 3.08
N MET A 354 -16.82 -27.03 1.91
CA MET A 354 -15.81 -25.99 1.63
C MET A 354 -16.04 -25.41 0.24
N SER A 355 -15.72 -24.12 0.09
CA SER A 355 -15.56 -23.49 -1.21
C SER A 355 -14.08 -23.17 -1.36
N ALA A 356 -13.46 -23.69 -2.39
CA ALA A 356 -12.06 -23.43 -2.69
C ALA A 356 -11.91 -23.01 -4.15
N VAL A 357 -11.05 -22.02 -4.37
CA VAL A 357 -10.64 -21.60 -5.71
C VAL A 357 -9.13 -21.69 -5.78
N SER A 358 -8.63 -22.34 -6.80
CA SER A 358 -7.21 -22.38 -7.13
C SER A 358 -7.03 -21.94 -8.57
N SER A 359 -6.06 -21.07 -8.82
CA SER A 359 -5.70 -20.69 -10.18
C SER A 359 -4.20 -20.71 -10.36
N THR A 360 -3.79 -20.96 -11.58
CA THR A 360 -2.39 -20.85 -12.00
C THR A 360 -2.33 -20.05 -13.30
N ASP A 361 -1.40 -19.11 -13.34
CA ASP A 361 -1.07 -18.32 -14.51
C ASP A 361 0.37 -18.62 -14.91
N GLU A 362 0.56 -18.94 -16.16
CA GLU A 362 1.89 -19.12 -16.75
C GLU A 362 2.03 -18.21 -17.97
N PHE A 363 3.13 -17.48 -18.05
CA PHE A 363 3.51 -16.67 -19.21
C PHE A 363 4.90 -17.10 -19.66
N THR A 364 5.05 -17.38 -20.93
CA THR A 364 6.35 -17.62 -21.57
C THR A 364 6.60 -16.54 -22.60
N PHE A 365 7.68 -15.79 -22.41
CA PHE A 365 8.16 -14.76 -23.35
C PHE A 365 9.39 -15.27 -24.08
N ASN A 366 9.34 -15.27 -25.42
CA ASN A 366 10.41 -15.77 -26.25
C ASN A 366 11.29 -14.63 -26.78
N SER A 367 12.56 -14.92 -27.04
CA SER A 367 13.52 -13.94 -27.56
C SER A 367 13.17 -13.38 -28.96
N ASN A 368 12.28 -14.03 -29.68
CA ASN A 368 11.77 -13.57 -30.97
C ASN A 368 10.57 -12.60 -30.87
N GLY A 369 10.24 -12.12 -29.66
CA GLY A 369 9.14 -11.19 -29.46
C GLY A 369 7.74 -11.84 -29.37
N THR A 370 7.66 -13.17 -29.37
CA THR A 370 6.38 -13.88 -29.19
C THR A 370 6.14 -14.26 -27.73
N TYR A 371 4.88 -14.39 -27.35
CA TYR A 371 4.52 -14.92 -26.05
C TYR A 371 3.46 -16.00 -26.14
N SER A 372 3.42 -16.84 -25.12
CA SER A 372 2.28 -17.69 -24.80
C SER A 372 1.88 -17.54 -23.34
N SER A 373 0.62 -17.72 -23.05
CA SER A 373 0.17 -17.78 -21.65
C SER A 373 -0.93 -18.81 -21.49
N THR A 374 -0.93 -19.43 -20.31
CA THR A 374 -1.87 -20.46 -19.90
C THR A 374 -2.49 -20.06 -18.59
N TYR A 375 -3.80 -19.98 -18.52
CA TYR A 375 -4.58 -19.85 -17.31
C TYR A 375 -5.29 -21.16 -17.03
N ARG A 376 -5.22 -21.63 -15.79
CA ARG A 376 -5.99 -22.79 -15.32
C ARG A 376 -6.62 -22.44 -13.98
N SER A 377 -7.87 -22.79 -13.82
CA SER A 377 -8.57 -22.62 -12.54
C SER A 377 -9.34 -23.86 -12.18
N ALA A 378 -9.44 -24.10 -10.91
CA ALA A 378 -10.32 -25.09 -10.31
C ALA A 378 -11.12 -24.40 -9.21
N SER A 379 -12.42 -24.58 -9.20
CA SER A 379 -13.27 -24.17 -8.10
C SER A 379 -14.07 -25.36 -7.59
N MET A 380 -14.24 -25.44 -6.28
CA MET A 380 -15.05 -26.46 -5.63
C MET A 380 -16.12 -25.77 -4.79
N ASN A 381 -17.36 -26.19 -4.97
CA ASN A 381 -18.50 -25.76 -4.17
C ASN A 381 -19.41 -26.97 -3.88
N SER A 382 -20.51 -26.75 -3.17
CA SER A 382 -21.49 -27.79 -2.87
C SER A 382 -22.11 -28.50 -4.10
N GLY A 383 -21.97 -27.90 -5.30
CA GLY A 383 -22.43 -28.46 -6.59
C GLY A 383 -21.35 -29.26 -7.33
N GLY A 384 -20.13 -29.37 -6.78
CA GLY A 384 -19.03 -30.14 -7.38
C GLY A 384 -17.84 -29.27 -7.79
N ALA A 385 -16.86 -29.90 -8.43
CA ALA A 385 -15.66 -29.25 -8.96
C ALA A 385 -15.90 -28.71 -10.36
N GLN A 386 -15.51 -27.45 -10.58
CA GLN A 386 -15.50 -26.82 -11.91
C GLN A 386 -14.08 -26.49 -12.30
N PHE A 387 -13.73 -26.78 -13.55
CA PHE A 387 -12.40 -26.49 -14.10
C PHE A 387 -12.53 -25.50 -15.25
N GLY A 388 -11.67 -24.49 -15.25
CA GLY A 388 -11.56 -23.51 -16.32
C GLY A 388 -10.15 -23.43 -16.85
N GLY A 389 -10.00 -23.08 -18.14
CA GLY A 389 -8.69 -22.87 -18.73
C GLY A 389 -8.76 -22.05 -19.99
N GLN A 390 -7.74 -21.24 -20.20
CA GLN A 390 -7.58 -20.42 -21.41
C GLN A 390 -6.11 -20.35 -21.80
N ASP A 391 -5.85 -20.49 -23.09
CA ASP A 391 -4.51 -20.38 -23.67
C ASP A 391 -4.50 -19.23 -24.67
N TYR A 392 -3.44 -18.43 -24.62
CA TYR A 392 -3.24 -17.31 -25.50
C TYR A 392 -1.84 -17.37 -26.13
N LYS A 393 -1.74 -16.88 -27.36
CA LYS A 393 -0.47 -16.74 -28.08
C LYS A 393 -0.50 -15.45 -28.88
N GLY A 394 0.62 -14.74 -28.94
CA GLY A 394 0.74 -13.50 -29.69
C GLY A 394 2.14 -12.95 -29.64
N ASN A 395 2.25 -11.66 -29.89
CA ASN A 395 3.49 -10.92 -29.77
C ASN A 395 3.46 -10.07 -28.50
N PHE A 396 4.64 -9.73 -27.98
CA PHE A 396 4.78 -8.79 -26.87
C PHE A 396 5.75 -7.67 -27.22
N SER A 397 5.55 -6.54 -26.55
CA SER A 397 6.50 -5.42 -26.52
C SER A 397 6.57 -4.87 -25.11
N VAL A 398 7.72 -4.31 -24.75
CA VAL A 398 8.02 -3.80 -23.42
C VAL A 398 8.50 -2.37 -23.51
N THR A 399 8.00 -1.53 -22.63
CA THR A 399 8.60 -0.26 -22.27
C THR A 399 9.00 -0.32 -20.80
N ASP A 400 9.72 0.67 -20.28
CA ASP A 400 10.21 0.69 -18.89
C ASP A 400 9.18 0.26 -17.86
N TRP A 401 7.91 0.63 -18.04
CA TRP A 401 6.85 0.41 -17.06
C TRP A 401 5.59 -0.22 -17.63
N SER A 402 5.67 -0.74 -18.85
CA SER A 402 4.53 -1.42 -19.48
C SER A 402 4.94 -2.65 -20.27
N LEU A 403 4.05 -3.61 -20.29
CA LEU A 403 4.10 -4.80 -21.12
C LEU A 403 2.82 -4.86 -21.95
N THR A 404 2.94 -4.83 -23.27
CA THR A 404 1.81 -4.97 -24.19
C THR A 404 1.86 -6.34 -24.85
N VAL A 405 0.74 -7.05 -24.85
CA VAL A 405 0.59 -8.36 -25.50
C VAL A 405 -0.57 -8.32 -26.50
N THR A 406 -0.38 -8.90 -27.66
CA THR A 406 -1.44 -9.00 -28.69
C THR A 406 -2.23 -10.30 -28.54
N ASN A 407 -3.40 -10.35 -29.16
CA ASN A 407 -4.24 -11.55 -29.22
C ASN A 407 -4.57 -12.16 -27.83
N ARG A 408 -4.76 -11.29 -26.84
CA ARG A 408 -5.22 -11.61 -25.49
C ARG A 408 -6.76 -11.65 -25.51
N TYR A 409 -7.45 -11.59 -24.46
CA TYR A 409 -8.90 -11.62 -24.30
C TYR A 409 -9.70 -11.20 -25.55
N LYS A 410 -10.42 -12.14 -26.16
CA LYS A 410 -11.21 -11.89 -27.39
C LYS A 410 -10.38 -11.32 -28.54
N ALA A 411 -9.16 -11.80 -28.71
CA ALA A 411 -8.19 -11.36 -29.72
C ALA A 411 -7.76 -9.88 -29.65
N LYS A 412 -7.97 -9.22 -28.50
CA LYS A 412 -7.56 -7.82 -28.29
C LYS A 412 -6.09 -7.72 -27.88
N THR A 413 -5.52 -6.56 -28.11
CA THR A 413 -4.26 -6.14 -27.49
C THR A 413 -4.53 -5.70 -26.06
N THR A 414 -3.74 -6.19 -25.12
CA THR A 414 -3.82 -5.84 -23.71
C THR A 414 -2.51 -5.21 -23.26
N THR A 415 -2.59 -4.09 -22.57
CA THR A 415 -1.44 -3.41 -21.98
C THR A 415 -1.51 -3.55 -20.47
N TYR A 416 -0.39 -3.95 -19.89
CA TYR A 416 -0.20 -4.04 -18.44
C TYR A 416 0.75 -2.94 -17.97
N LYS A 417 0.43 -2.30 -16.86
CA LYS A 417 1.46 -1.66 -16.03
C LYS A 417 2.31 -2.78 -15.48
N ALA A 418 3.61 -2.74 -15.70
CA ALA A 418 4.48 -3.85 -15.35
C ALA A 418 5.81 -3.38 -14.77
N GLN A 419 6.35 -4.17 -13.86
CA GLN A 419 7.62 -3.88 -13.17
C GLN A 419 8.24 -5.15 -12.61
N LEU A 420 9.55 -5.14 -12.41
CA LEU A 420 10.25 -6.15 -11.64
C LEU A 420 10.34 -5.72 -10.17
N ILE A 421 10.16 -6.67 -9.27
CA ILE A 421 10.33 -6.49 -7.83
C ILE A 421 11.40 -7.47 -7.38
N ALA A 422 12.49 -6.97 -6.80
CA ALA A 422 13.54 -7.83 -6.29
C ALA A 422 13.07 -8.57 -5.03
N VAL A 423 13.40 -9.85 -4.97
CA VAL A 423 13.17 -10.74 -3.83
C VAL A 423 14.42 -11.57 -3.56
N LYS A 424 14.48 -12.26 -2.43
CA LYS A 424 15.58 -13.17 -2.13
C LYS A 424 15.70 -14.24 -3.22
N GLY A 425 16.83 -14.25 -3.92
CA GLY A 425 17.13 -15.21 -4.98
C GLY A 425 16.57 -14.91 -6.37
N GLY A 426 15.99 -13.70 -6.62
CA GLY A 426 15.52 -13.37 -7.96
C GLY A 426 14.60 -12.17 -8.05
N PHE A 427 13.69 -12.23 -9.01
CA PHE A 427 12.71 -11.19 -9.26
C PHE A 427 11.31 -11.77 -9.42
N LEU A 428 10.33 -10.97 -9.01
CA LEU A 428 8.94 -11.13 -9.39
C LEU A 428 8.65 -10.23 -10.58
N LEU A 429 7.87 -10.71 -11.54
CA LEU A 429 7.23 -9.88 -12.55
C LEU A 429 5.82 -9.52 -12.02
N TYR A 430 5.62 -8.26 -11.70
CA TYR A 430 4.30 -7.73 -11.38
C TYR A 430 3.67 -7.13 -12.63
N MET A 431 2.43 -7.47 -12.89
CA MET A 431 1.65 -6.92 -13.99
C MET A 431 0.24 -6.57 -13.50
N GLU A 432 -0.26 -5.41 -13.91
CA GLU A 432 -1.63 -4.94 -13.65
C GLU A 432 -2.25 -4.49 -14.97
N ASP A 433 -3.38 -5.08 -15.33
CA ASP A 433 -4.08 -4.72 -16.56
C ASP A 433 -4.49 -3.24 -16.52
N SER A 434 -4.13 -2.48 -17.55
CA SER A 434 -4.38 -1.04 -17.62
C SER A 434 -5.85 -0.69 -17.76
N ASP A 435 -6.65 -1.58 -18.33
CA ASP A 435 -8.09 -1.40 -18.53
C ASP A 435 -8.92 -2.01 -17.39
N ASN A 436 -8.32 -2.96 -16.64
CA ASN A 436 -8.97 -3.64 -15.54
C ASN A 436 -8.00 -3.87 -14.37
N SER A 437 -7.89 -2.90 -13.49
CA SER A 437 -6.97 -2.92 -12.34
C SER A 437 -7.22 -4.04 -11.33
N SER A 438 -8.34 -4.76 -11.42
CA SER A 438 -8.59 -5.97 -10.62
C SER A 438 -7.78 -7.18 -11.12
N MET A 439 -7.35 -7.16 -12.38
CA MET A 439 -6.52 -8.21 -12.95
C MET A 439 -5.04 -7.91 -12.70
N LYS A 440 -4.51 -8.55 -11.68
CA LYS A 440 -3.11 -8.40 -11.26
C LYS A 440 -2.43 -9.76 -11.25
N TYR A 441 -1.19 -9.76 -11.69
CA TYR A 441 -0.35 -10.94 -11.71
C TYR A 441 0.94 -10.67 -10.93
N THR A 442 1.31 -11.60 -10.08
CA THR A 442 2.62 -11.63 -9.42
C THR A 442 3.26 -12.96 -9.76
N LEU A 443 4.25 -12.93 -10.63
CA LEU A 443 4.81 -14.11 -11.28
C LEU A 443 6.27 -14.28 -10.86
N PHE A 444 6.66 -15.54 -10.62
CA PHE A 444 8.05 -15.94 -10.38
C PHE A 444 8.65 -16.50 -11.68
N LYS A 445 9.89 -16.15 -11.94
CA LYS A 445 10.61 -16.74 -13.06
C LYS A 445 10.91 -18.21 -12.74
N THR A 446 10.40 -19.08 -13.57
CA THR A 446 10.80 -20.49 -13.58
C THR A 446 11.90 -20.64 -14.61
N LYS A 447 12.83 -21.53 -14.41
CA LYS A 447 14.04 -21.70 -15.23
C LYS A 447 13.88 -21.40 -16.71
#